data_ee31bf3a5ec1ae934dd8631f942d6aa8
#
_entry.id   ee31bf3a5ec1ae934dd8631f942d6aa8
#
_cell.length_a   1.000
_cell.length_b   1.000
_cell.length_c   1.000
_cell.angle_alpha   90.00
_cell.angle_beta   90.00
_cell.angle_gamma   90.00
#
_symmetry.space_group_name_H-M   'P 1'
#
loop_
_entity.id
_entity.type
_entity.pdbx_description
1 polymer ?
#
loop_
_entity_poly.entity_id
_entity_poly.type
_entity_poly.pdbx_seq_one_letter_code
_entity_poly.pdbx_strand_id
1 'polypeptide(L)'
;PLTIPEIDLIWNLLLMRLAVSVVNSTMLAIEFPNDPYVTISQKPAWDFLENNKINQELLKCRLRKACGKEIVANEERIRSWIYKNRGNFSQVMEKPLENAPIVSLAIENSAIPENPFKLSEKEAREIGSDATCENEVFLGYYNEPRLIYTAPEFRFGIYKASNRRTVHLGIDIFAPAEVPIFAPMDGEIVAIENRTNGLDYGGMIILKHKTDDNDIFYSLYGHLNPNFSKRHIVGKKIKKGEQFCVLGDISVNGGWAPHLHFQIALTTNGLENDWPGVADPDDLEFFNAICPNPAAILNLPDEKVNFLPTQKTEIFNKRKENFSGNLRLSYDDPIMFFRGWKTHLFDEWGRSYLDAYNNVPHVGHSHPRIRKVASEQLKKLNSNTRYLHPNQSNLAESILSKLPENFKVCFFVNSGSEANELAIRLAREYTKARGMITTDHGYFGNTTGAIDLSAYKFNKPGGVGQPDWLELVEIPDDYRGTYKRGDPRCGEKFASQISQAIENLKSKNQKLCGFIAETFPSV
;
A
#
# COMPACT_ATOMS: atom_id res chain seq x y z
N PRO A 1 -14.10 -0.58 35.30
CA PRO A 1 -13.28 -1.27 34.31
C PRO A 1 -13.52 -2.76 34.41
N LEU A 2 -13.68 -3.45 33.27
CA LEU A 2 -13.86 -4.90 33.23
C LEU A 2 -12.61 -5.61 33.75
N THR A 3 -12.81 -6.74 34.40
CA THR A 3 -11.74 -7.69 34.79
C THR A 3 -11.38 -8.59 33.61
N ILE A 4 -10.20 -9.23 33.64
CA ILE A 4 -9.78 -10.14 32.57
C ILE A 4 -10.79 -11.29 32.37
N PRO A 5 -11.32 -11.96 33.38
CA PRO A 5 -12.36 -12.98 33.18
C PRO A 5 -13.64 -12.45 32.53
N GLU A 6 -14.06 -11.23 32.85
CA GLU A 6 -15.23 -10.61 32.22
C GLU A 6 -14.97 -10.30 30.75
N ILE A 7 -13.77 -9.81 30.40
CA ILE A 7 -13.36 -9.57 29.02
C ILE A 7 -13.34 -10.88 28.23
N ASP A 8 -12.81 -11.95 28.81
CA ASP A 8 -12.70 -13.26 28.15
C ASP A 8 -14.07 -13.91 27.89
N LEU A 9 -15.11 -13.50 28.61
CA LEU A 9 -16.49 -13.96 28.41
C LEU A 9 -17.22 -13.21 27.30
N ILE A 10 -16.75 -12.03 26.85
CA ILE A 10 -17.46 -11.18 25.87
C ILE A 10 -17.82 -11.96 24.61
N TRP A 11 -16.88 -12.76 24.09
CA TRP A 11 -17.13 -13.57 22.89
C TRP A 11 -18.26 -14.58 23.09
N ASN A 12 -18.21 -15.32 24.18
CA ASN A 12 -19.23 -16.33 24.50
C ASN A 12 -20.61 -15.69 24.73
N LEU A 13 -20.64 -14.51 25.36
CA LEU A 13 -21.87 -13.74 25.52
C LEU A 13 -22.43 -13.23 24.18
N LEU A 14 -21.56 -12.83 23.25
CA LEU A 14 -21.98 -12.45 21.89
C LEU A 14 -22.62 -13.65 21.15
N LEU A 15 -21.97 -14.82 21.17
CA LEU A 15 -22.52 -16.04 20.55
C LEU A 15 -23.85 -16.44 21.19
N MET A 16 -23.95 -16.38 22.52
CA MET A 16 -25.21 -16.65 23.23
C MET A 16 -26.28 -15.64 22.81
N ARG A 17 -25.97 -14.36 22.71
CA ARG A 17 -26.91 -13.33 22.28
C ARG A 17 -27.43 -13.56 20.85
N LEU A 18 -26.56 -13.97 19.93
CA LEU A 18 -26.94 -14.33 18.57
C LEU A 18 -27.86 -15.56 18.55
N ALA A 19 -27.52 -16.60 19.31
CA ALA A 19 -28.35 -17.80 19.42
C ALA A 19 -29.74 -17.47 19.96
N VAL A 20 -29.84 -16.66 21.03
CA VAL A 20 -31.11 -16.18 21.58
C VAL A 20 -31.90 -15.37 20.53
N SER A 21 -31.20 -14.54 19.72
CA SER A 21 -31.87 -13.78 18.65
C SER A 21 -32.48 -14.70 17.59
N VAL A 22 -31.76 -15.76 17.18
CA VAL A 22 -32.28 -16.76 16.22
C VAL A 22 -33.51 -17.48 16.79
N VAL A 23 -33.45 -17.93 18.05
CA VAL A 23 -34.57 -18.62 18.70
C VAL A 23 -35.79 -17.70 18.80
N ASN A 24 -35.61 -16.47 19.31
CA ASN A 24 -36.70 -15.50 19.45
C ASN A 24 -37.32 -15.14 18.11
N SER A 25 -36.51 -14.93 17.09
CA SER A 25 -36.99 -14.60 15.72
C SER A 25 -37.78 -15.79 15.14
N THR A 26 -37.36 -17.02 15.41
CA THR A 26 -38.11 -18.21 14.99
C THR A 26 -39.47 -18.31 15.68
N MET A 27 -39.53 -18.03 16.97
CA MET A 27 -40.79 -18.01 17.73
C MET A 27 -41.74 -16.93 17.21
N LEU A 28 -41.22 -15.70 17.00
CA LEU A 28 -42.00 -14.59 16.46
C LEU A 28 -42.49 -14.84 15.04
N ALA A 29 -41.73 -15.57 14.20
CA ALA A 29 -42.16 -15.91 12.84
C ALA A 29 -43.35 -16.92 12.84
N ILE A 30 -43.49 -17.71 13.90
CA ILE A 30 -44.66 -18.59 14.07
C ILE A 30 -45.90 -17.76 14.43
N GLU A 31 -45.72 -16.73 15.28
CA GLU A 31 -46.78 -15.86 15.72
C GLU A 31 -47.17 -14.79 14.66
N PHE A 32 -46.17 -14.30 13.90
CA PHE A 32 -46.35 -13.25 12.87
C PHE A 32 -45.78 -13.72 11.51
N PRO A 33 -46.39 -14.73 10.84
CA PRO A 33 -45.79 -15.38 9.67
C PRO A 33 -45.69 -14.50 8.42
N ASN A 34 -46.39 -13.36 8.37
CA ASN A 34 -46.40 -12.43 7.23
C ASN A 34 -45.54 -11.18 7.48
N ASP A 35 -44.84 -11.08 8.61
CA ASP A 35 -43.98 -9.94 8.90
C ASP A 35 -42.50 -10.30 8.61
N PRO A 36 -41.92 -9.82 7.49
CA PRO A 36 -40.54 -10.13 7.13
C PRO A 36 -39.52 -9.51 8.09
N TYR A 37 -39.90 -8.53 8.90
CA TYR A 37 -39.00 -7.88 9.85
C TYR A 37 -38.57 -8.83 10.97
N VAL A 38 -39.45 -9.74 11.41
CA VAL A 38 -39.15 -10.67 12.51
C VAL A 38 -38.05 -11.68 12.18
N THR A 39 -37.78 -11.91 10.88
CA THR A 39 -36.75 -12.87 10.42
C THR A 39 -35.52 -12.20 9.79
N ILE A 40 -35.50 -10.87 9.66
CA ILE A 40 -34.46 -10.14 8.90
C ILE A 40 -33.02 -10.43 9.38
N SER A 41 -32.83 -10.62 10.67
CA SER A 41 -31.53 -10.92 11.29
C SER A 41 -31.25 -12.41 11.49
N GLN A 42 -32.24 -13.28 11.26
CA GLN A 42 -32.15 -14.72 11.58
C GLN A 42 -31.07 -15.41 10.75
N LYS A 43 -31.15 -15.29 9.43
CA LYS A 43 -30.18 -15.95 8.54
C LYS A 43 -28.75 -15.42 8.72
N PRO A 44 -28.49 -14.11 8.75
CA PRO A 44 -27.13 -13.59 9.04
C PRO A 44 -26.56 -14.06 10.37
N ALA A 45 -27.38 -14.10 11.43
CA ALA A 45 -26.96 -14.56 12.74
C ALA A 45 -26.64 -16.08 12.74
N TRP A 46 -27.48 -16.88 12.06
CA TRP A 46 -27.26 -18.32 11.91
C TRP A 46 -26.00 -18.61 11.11
N ASP A 47 -25.88 -17.98 9.93
CA ASP A 47 -24.70 -18.13 9.07
C ASP A 47 -23.40 -17.75 9.83
N PHE A 48 -23.44 -16.72 10.67
CA PHE A 48 -22.31 -16.36 11.51
C PHE A 48 -22.01 -17.42 12.58
N LEU A 49 -23.02 -17.93 13.29
CA LEU A 49 -22.85 -18.97 14.31
C LEU A 49 -22.23 -20.26 13.74
N GLU A 50 -22.62 -20.66 12.54
CA GLU A 50 -22.15 -21.90 11.90
C GLU A 50 -20.79 -21.74 11.20
N ASN A 51 -20.55 -20.59 10.56
CA ASN A 51 -19.46 -20.45 9.60
C ASN A 51 -18.34 -19.49 10.06
N ASN A 52 -18.42 -18.89 11.28
CA ASN A 52 -17.33 -18.03 11.71
C ASN A 52 -16.04 -18.83 11.91
N LYS A 53 -14.94 -18.25 11.42
CA LYS A 53 -13.57 -18.79 11.56
C LYS A 53 -12.72 -17.94 12.50
N ILE A 54 -13.35 -17.22 13.42
CA ILE A 54 -12.66 -16.33 14.34
C ILE A 54 -11.88 -17.15 15.36
N ASN A 55 -10.58 -16.91 15.43
CA ASN A 55 -9.74 -17.47 16.45
C ASN A 55 -10.08 -16.83 17.81
N GLN A 56 -10.71 -17.61 18.70
CA GLN A 56 -11.23 -17.11 19.97
C GLN A 56 -10.14 -16.63 20.91
N GLU A 57 -8.99 -17.29 20.94
CA GLU A 57 -7.89 -16.90 21.83
C GLU A 57 -7.23 -15.59 21.37
N LEU A 58 -7.02 -15.44 20.08
CA LEU A 58 -6.56 -14.14 19.53
C LEU A 58 -7.57 -13.02 19.79
N LEU A 59 -8.87 -13.31 19.66
CA LEU A 59 -9.90 -12.31 19.96
C LEU A 59 -9.89 -11.89 21.43
N LYS A 60 -9.74 -12.82 22.36
CA LYS A 60 -9.58 -12.48 23.79
C LYS A 60 -8.38 -11.57 24.03
N CYS A 61 -7.23 -11.89 23.43
CA CYS A 61 -6.04 -11.06 23.51
C CYS A 61 -6.30 -9.63 22.97
N ARG A 62 -6.99 -9.49 21.83
CA ARG A 62 -7.38 -8.19 21.25
C ARG A 62 -8.32 -7.41 22.17
N LEU A 63 -9.32 -8.07 22.74
CA LEU A 63 -10.26 -7.47 23.68
C LEU A 63 -9.56 -7.00 24.97
N ARG A 64 -8.64 -7.82 25.51
CA ARG A 64 -7.81 -7.44 26.67
C ARG A 64 -7.01 -6.17 26.37
N LYS A 65 -6.31 -6.12 25.24
CA LYS A 65 -5.57 -4.93 24.81
C LYS A 65 -6.46 -3.71 24.68
N ALA A 66 -7.59 -3.82 24.00
CA ALA A 66 -8.54 -2.72 23.83
C ALA A 66 -9.08 -2.20 25.19
N CYS A 67 -9.10 -3.04 26.22
CA CYS A 67 -9.47 -2.67 27.58
C CYS A 67 -8.28 -2.21 28.46
N GLY A 68 -7.09 -2.03 27.87
CA GLY A 68 -5.87 -1.62 28.59
C GLY A 68 -5.37 -2.68 29.58
N LYS A 69 -5.56 -3.98 29.26
CA LYS A 69 -5.07 -5.11 30.04
C LYS A 69 -3.88 -5.77 29.35
N GLU A 70 -3.06 -6.47 30.14
CA GLU A 70 -2.01 -7.32 29.58
C GLU A 70 -2.60 -8.36 28.62
N ILE A 71 -1.98 -8.49 27.47
CA ILE A 71 -2.38 -9.45 26.43
C ILE A 71 -1.94 -10.86 26.83
N VAL A 72 -0.72 -10.95 27.33
CA VAL A 72 -0.07 -12.17 27.80
C VAL A 72 0.32 -11.98 29.25
N ALA A 73 0.06 -12.99 30.06
CA ALA A 73 0.50 -12.97 31.45
C ALA A 73 2.03 -12.83 31.54
N ASN A 74 2.49 -11.90 32.38
CA ASN A 74 3.91 -11.64 32.60
C ASN A 74 4.69 -11.10 31.39
N GLU A 75 4.03 -10.47 30.43
CA GLU A 75 4.64 -9.91 29.21
C GLU A 75 5.87 -9.04 29.53
N GLU A 76 5.71 -8.06 30.40
CA GLU A 76 6.80 -7.14 30.75
C GLU A 76 7.94 -7.84 31.50
N ARG A 77 7.65 -8.83 32.31
CA ARG A 77 8.66 -9.63 33.04
C ARG A 77 9.48 -10.47 32.07
N ILE A 78 8.85 -11.12 31.08
CA ILE A 78 9.54 -11.90 30.05
C ILE A 78 10.44 -10.99 29.21
N ARG A 79 9.92 -9.85 28.74
CA ARG A 79 10.70 -8.87 27.97
C ARG A 79 11.92 -8.38 28.75
N SER A 80 11.72 -7.98 30.01
CA SER A 80 12.80 -7.55 30.89
C SER A 80 13.84 -8.64 31.10
N TRP A 81 13.42 -9.90 31.24
CA TRP A 81 14.34 -11.04 31.38
C TRP A 81 15.17 -11.22 30.10
N ILE A 82 14.55 -11.18 28.92
CA ILE A 82 15.25 -11.30 27.63
C ILE A 82 16.32 -10.20 27.51
N TYR A 83 15.97 -8.94 27.79
CA TYR A 83 16.93 -7.83 27.72
C TYR A 83 18.08 -7.94 28.75
N LYS A 84 17.79 -8.33 29.98
CA LYS A 84 18.82 -8.55 31.02
C LYS A 84 19.78 -9.68 30.67
N ASN A 85 19.31 -10.68 29.94
CA ASN A 85 20.12 -11.82 29.51
C ASN A 85 20.78 -11.62 28.13
N ARG A 86 20.66 -10.45 27.51
CA ARG A 86 21.42 -10.09 26.32
C ARG A 86 22.91 -10.29 26.58
N GLY A 87 23.62 -10.93 25.66
CA GLY A 87 25.02 -11.33 25.84
C GLY A 87 25.21 -12.72 26.45
N ASN A 88 24.18 -13.28 27.11
CA ASN A 88 24.20 -14.66 27.59
C ASN A 88 23.65 -15.66 26.56
N PHE A 89 23.02 -15.19 25.49
CA PHE A 89 22.52 -16.07 24.43
C PHE A 89 23.66 -16.54 23.51
N SER A 90 23.59 -17.79 23.06
CA SER A 90 24.48 -18.29 22.02
C SER A 90 24.12 -17.72 20.65
N GLN A 91 25.10 -17.60 19.77
CA GLN A 91 24.87 -17.23 18.38
C GLN A 91 23.98 -18.27 17.70
N VAL A 92 23.05 -17.80 16.85
CA VAL A 92 22.18 -18.69 16.04
C VAL A 92 22.86 -19.22 14.79
N MET A 93 23.97 -18.61 14.38
CA MET A 93 24.84 -19.02 13.27
C MET A 93 26.31 -18.86 13.66
N GLU A 94 27.23 -19.54 12.97
CA GLU A 94 28.67 -19.42 13.23
C GLU A 94 29.21 -18.01 12.96
N LYS A 95 28.69 -17.33 11.93
CA LYS A 95 29.08 -15.95 11.61
C LYS A 95 28.43 -14.95 12.55
N PRO A 96 29.21 -14.00 13.11
CA PRO A 96 28.69 -12.93 13.95
C PRO A 96 27.72 -12.02 13.16
N LEU A 97 26.59 -11.66 13.77
CA LEU A 97 25.56 -10.81 13.16
C LEU A 97 25.78 -9.31 13.40
N GLU A 98 26.64 -8.95 14.33
CA GLU A 98 26.81 -7.56 14.79
C GLU A 98 27.16 -6.60 13.65
N ASN A 99 28.06 -7.01 12.75
CA ASN A 99 28.51 -6.20 11.61
C ASN A 99 27.81 -6.56 10.29
N ALA A 100 26.85 -7.47 10.31
CA ALA A 100 26.13 -7.85 9.09
C ALA A 100 25.38 -6.64 8.51
N PRO A 101 25.48 -6.39 7.20
CA PRO A 101 24.74 -5.32 6.54
C PRO A 101 23.24 -5.62 6.50
N ILE A 102 22.45 -4.57 6.30
CA ILE A 102 20.98 -4.67 6.21
C ILE A 102 20.54 -4.69 4.74
N VAL A 103 19.67 -5.63 4.40
CA VAL A 103 18.89 -5.64 3.16
C VAL A 103 17.50 -5.09 3.46
N SER A 104 17.23 -3.86 3.03
CA SER A 104 15.89 -3.27 3.17
C SER A 104 15.00 -3.66 1.99
N LEU A 105 13.83 -4.21 2.32
CA LEU A 105 12.75 -4.54 1.39
C LEU A 105 11.54 -3.63 1.60
N ALA A 106 11.71 -2.56 2.38
CA ALA A 106 10.67 -1.57 2.65
C ALA A 106 10.12 -0.97 1.36
N ILE A 107 8.83 -0.63 1.39
CA ILE A 107 8.11 -0.08 0.23
C ILE A 107 8.78 1.17 -0.34
N GLU A 108 9.32 2.00 0.54
CA GLU A 108 10.01 3.25 0.17
C GLU A 108 11.40 3.02 -0.44
N ASN A 109 12.04 1.90 -0.15
CA ASN A 109 13.43 1.61 -0.53
C ASN A 109 13.54 0.58 -1.65
N SER A 110 12.54 -0.29 -1.84
CA SER A 110 12.61 -1.42 -2.77
C SER A 110 11.63 -1.28 -3.93
N ALA A 111 12.12 -1.54 -5.14
CA ALA A 111 11.30 -1.72 -6.32
C ALA A 111 10.78 -3.17 -6.49
N ILE A 112 11.14 -4.08 -5.60
CA ILE A 112 10.71 -5.48 -5.59
C ILE A 112 9.46 -5.63 -4.71
N PRO A 113 8.41 -6.35 -5.18
CA PRO A 113 8.27 -6.87 -6.54
C PRO A 113 7.97 -5.76 -7.56
N GLU A 114 8.35 -5.95 -8.82
CA GLU A 114 7.97 -5.02 -9.90
C GLU A 114 6.46 -4.88 -10.00
N ASN A 115 5.75 -6.02 -9.94
CA ASN A 115 4.30 -6.08 -9.82
C ASN A 115 3.90 -6.27 -8.34
N PRO A 116 3.35 -5.26 -7.66
CA PRO A 116 2.98 -5.37 -6.24
C PRO A 116 1.96 -6.46 -5.90
N PHE A 117 1.30 -7.05 -6.90
CA PHE A 117 0.32 -8.13 -6.72
C PHE A 117 0.89 -9.52 -7.03
N LYS A 118 2.14 -9.61 -7.50
CA LYS A 118 2.75 -10.90 -7.86
C LYS A 118 4.26 -10.81 -7.80
N LEU A 119 4.85 -11.40 -6.77
CA LEU A 119 6.29 -11.67 -6.74
C LEU A 119 6.60 -12.76 -7.75
N SER A 120 7.56 -12.53 -8.64
CA SER A 120 8.04 -13.55 -9.56
C SER A 120 9.08 -14.46 -8.88
N GLU A 121 9.22 -15.70 -9.34
CA GLU A 121 10.24 -16.61 -8.83
C GLU A 121 11.66 -16.04 -8.97
N LYS A 122 11.91 -15.29 -10.05
CA LYS A 122 13.19 -14.63 -10.26
C LYS A 122 13.46 -13.60 -9.17
N GLU A 123 12.49 -12.71 -8.89
CA GLU A 123 12.63 -11.71 -7.84
C GLU A 123 12.77 -12.33 -6.46
N ALA A 124 12.01 -13.40 -6.15
CA ALA A 124 12.12 -14.11 -4.89
C ALA A 124 13.53 -14.70 -4.67
N ARG A 125 14.19 -15.14 -5.75
CA ARG A 125 15.58 -15.63 -5.72
C ARG A 125 16.61 -14.52 -5.57
N GLU A 126 16.33 -13.33 -6.09
CA GLU A 126 17.23 -12.17 -6.06
C GLU A 126 17.25 -11.49 -4.68
N ILE A 127 16.17 -11.61 -3.89
CA ILE A 127 16.10 -11.04 -2.54
C ILE A 127 17.18 -11.66 -1.65
N GLY A 128 18.19 -10.86 -1.25
CA GLY A 128 19.29 -11.33 -0.41
C GLY A 128 20.29 -12.26 -1.12
N SER A 129 20.22 -12.37 -2.45
CA SER A 129 21.13 -13.25 -3.22
C SER A 129 22.61 -12.90 -3.06
N ASP A 130 22.92 -11.63 -2.81
CA ASP A 130 24.32 -11.19 -2.59
C ASP A 130 24.95 -11.90 -1.38
N ALA A 131 24.17 -12.11 -0.31
CA ALA A 131 24.61 -12.87 0.86
C ALA A 131 25.03 -14.29 0.49
N THR A 132 24.25 -14.95 -0.37
CA THR A 132 24.52 -16.33 -0.78
C THR A 132 25.70 -16.44 -1.74
N CYS A 133 25.90 -15.45 -2.60
CA CYS A 133 27.01 -15.41 -3.58
C CYS A 133 28.36 -15.09 -2.92
N GLU A 134 28.39 -14.17 -1.96
CA GLU A 134 29.59 -13.70 -1.28
C GLU A 134 29.95 -14.54 -0.04
N ASN A 135 29.14 -15.54 0.29
CA ASN A 135 29.22 -16.32 1.53
C ASN A 135 29.25 -15.45 2.79
N GLU A 136 28.49 -14.37 2.75
CA GLU A 136 28.30 -13.42 3.85
C GLU A 136 26.90 -13.54 4.46
N VAL A 137 26.69 -12.84 5.56
CA VAL A 137 25.40 -12.79 6.24
C VAL A 137 24.83 -11.37 6.12
N PHE A 138 23.56 -11.27 5.76
CA PHE A 138 22.82 -10.02 5.70
C PHE A 138 21.56 -10.12 6.57
N LEU A 139 21.07 -9.00 7.08
CA LEU A 139 19.90 -8.95 7.94
C LEU A 139 18.74 -8.23 7.25
N GLY A 140 17.53 -8.74 7.42
CA GLY A 140 16.28 -8.04 7.10
C GLY A 140 15.65 -7.47 8.36
N TYR A 141 14.95 -6.35 8.22
CA TYR A 141 14.34 -5.65 9.35
C TYR A 141 13.14 -6.37 9.98
N TYR A 142 13.01 -6.23 11.29
CA TYR A 142 11.79 -6.40 12.05
C TYR A 142 10.88 -5.16 11.84
N ASN A 143 9.55 -5.35 11.81
CA ASN A 143 8.53 -4.32 11.57
C ASN A 143 8.62 -3.62 10.19
N GLU A 144 9.23 -4.27 9.21
CA GLU A 144 9.38 -3.71 7.88
C GLU A 144 8.14 -3.99 7.01
N PRO A 145 7.45 -2.96 6.50
CA PRO A 145 6.36 -3.14 5.54
C PRO A 145 6.92 -3.49 4.16
N ARG A 146 6.52 -4.65 3.62
CA ARG A 146 7.03 -5.23 2.38
C ARG A 146 5.89 -5.57 1.42
N LEU A 147 6.08 -5.35 0.13
CA LEU A 147 5.11 -5.75 -0.91
C LEU A 147 5.35 -7.16 -1.48
N ILE A 148 6.35 -7.87 -1.00
CA ILE A 148 6.72 -9.22 -1.51
C ILE A 148 5.71 -10.33 -1.12
N TYR A 149 4.92 -10.13 -0.09
CA TYR A 149 3.93 -11.10 0.40
C TYR A 149 2.69 -11.13 -0.50
N THR A 150 2.80 -11.79 -1.66
CA THR A 150 1.77 -11.74 -2.72
C THR A 150 0.91 -12.98 -2.83
N ALA A 151 1.22 -14.06 -2.09
CA ALA A 151 0.42 -15.27 -2.07
C ALA A 151 -1.00 -15.01 -1.52
N PRO A 152 -2.00 -15.80 -1.92
CA PRO A 152 -3.39 -15.61 -1.49
C PRO A 152 -3.55 -15.62 0.03
N GLU A 153 -2.75 -16.38 0.76
CA GLU A 153 -2.78 -16.57 2.21
C GLU A 153 -2.47 -15.28 2.98
N PHE A 154 -1.78 -14.34 2.36
CA PHE A 154 -1.51 -13.02 2.96
C PHE A 154 -2.64 -12.02 2.77
N ARG A 155 -3.66 -12.34 1.96
CA ARG A 155 -4.74 -11.42 1.60
C ARG A 155 -5.99 -11.70 2.42
N PHE A 156 -6.74 -10.64 2.68
CA PHE A 156 -8.09 -10.75 3.19
C PHE A 156 -9.03 -9.89 2.33
N GLY A 157 -10.27 -10.39 2.18
CA GLY A 157 -11.24 -9.88 1.22
C GLY A 157 -11.24 -10.64 -0.11
N ILE A 158 -12.28 -10.41 -0.89
CA ILE A 158 -12.58 -11.19 -2.10
C ILE A 158 -11.94 -10.62 -3.38
N TYR A 159 -11.41 -9.40 -3.33
CA TYR A 159 -10.86 -8.71 -4.49
C TYR A 159 -9.34 -8.86 -4.56
N LYS A 160 -8.79 -8.85 -5.78
CA LYS A 160 -7.33 -8.92 -6.03
C LYS A 160 -6.53 -7.82 -5.34
N ALA A 161 -7.12 -6.63 -5.20
CA ALA A 161 -6.55 -5.48 -4.52
C ALA A 161 -6.98 -5.38 -3.05
N SER A 162 -7.47 -6.46 -2.46
CA SER A 162 -7.83 -6.53 -1.04
C SER A 162 -6.62 -6.26 -0.16
N ASN A 163 -6.89 -5.84 1.07
CA ASN A 163 -5.86 -5.61 2.07
C ASN A 163 -5.00 -6.85 2.28
N ARG A 164 -3.76 -6.63 2.65
CA ARG A 164 -2.76 -7.68 2.85
C ARG A 164 -2.03 -7.48 4.16
N ARG A 165 -1.57 -8.58 4.71
CA ARG A 165 -0.53 -8.55 5.72
C ARG A 165 0.78 -8.20 5.02
N THR A 166 1.43 -7.12 5.44
CA THR A 166 2.63 -6.58 4.78
C THR A 166 3.80 -6.38 5.73
N VAL A 167 3.56 -6.32 7.05
CA VAL A 167 4.59 -5.96 8.03
C VAL A 167 5.25 -7.20 8.60
N HIS A 168 6.54 -7.34 8.38
CA HIS A 168 7.36 -8.46 8.80
C HIS A 168 7.56 -8.50 10.32
N LEU A 169 7.32 -9.65 10.97
CA LEU A 169 7.33 -9.81 12.42
C LEU A 169 8.56 -10.54 12.98
N GLY A 170 9.53 -10.85 12.16
CA GLY A 170 10.78 -11.48 12.55
C GLY A 170 11.99 -10.67 12.11
N ILE A 171 13.17 -11.23 12.31
CA ILE A 171 14.41 -10.79 11.68
C ILE A 171 14.79 -11.88 10.69
N ASP A 172 15.00 -11.51 9.41
CA ASP A 172 15.55 -12.43 8.43
C ASP A 172 17.08 -12.40 8.49
N ILE A 173 17.70 -13.57 8.42
CA ILE A 173 19.14 -13.71 8.40
C ILE A 173 19.49 -14.44 7.11
N PHE A 174 19.83 -13.70 6.06
CA PHE A 174 20.22 -14.24 4.76
C PHE A 174 21.63 -14.85 4.86
N ALA A 175 21.75 -16.09 4.42
CA ALA A 175 22.99 -16.84 4.40
C ALA A 175 22.89 -17.99 3.38
N PRO A 176 23.99 -18.62 2.96
CA PRO A 176 23.95 -19.79 2.07
C PRO A 176 23.08 -20.92 2.63
N ALA A 177 22.50 -21.73 1.72
CA ALA A 177 21.83 -22.97 2.11
C ALA A 177 22.79 -23.90 2.86
N GLU A 178 22.21 -24.80 3.68
CA GLU A 178 22.93 -25.78 4.51
C GLU A 178 23.79 -25.17 5.65
N VAL A 179 23.77 -23.84 5.85
CA VAL A 179 24.42 -23.21 7.02
C VAL A 179 23.78 -23.76 8.30
N PRO A 180 24.59 -24.20 9.29
CA PRO A 180 24.10 -24.69 10.57
C PRO A 180 23.38 -23.62 11.39
N ILE A 181 22.30 -24.02 12.04
CA ILE A 181 21.52 -23.19 12.97
C ILE A 181 21.61 -23.76 14.37
N PHE A 182 21.93 -22.88 15.33
CA PHE A 182 22.17 -23.22 16.73
C PHE A 182 21.09 -22.61 17.63
N ALA A 183 20.77 -23.31 18.72
CA ALA A 183 19.83 -22.79 19.70
C ALA A 183 20.47 -21.68 20.55
N PRO A 184 19.89 -20.50 20.66
CA PRO A 184 20.45 -19.40 21.44
C PRO A 184 20.38 -19.66 22.97
N MET A 185 19.48 -20.53 23.40
CA MET A 185 19.29 -20.94 24.78
C MET A 185 18.66 -22.34 24.86
N ASP A 186 18.62 -22.93 26.06
CA ASP A 186 17.93 -24.21 26.30
C ASP A 186 16.45 -24.08 25.87
N GLY A 187 15.93 -25.11 25.19
CA GLY A 187 14.55 -25.13 24.71
C GLY A 187 14.01 -26.55 24.55
N GLU A 188 12.72 -26.65 24.34
CA GLU A 188 11.99 -27.89 24.04
C GLU A 188 11.24 -27.71 22.72
N ILE A 189 11.38 -28.62 21.78
CA ILE A 189 10.64 -28.60 20.52
C ILE A 189 9.15 -28.79 20.80
N VAL A 190 8.32 -27.83 20.43
CA VAL A 190 6.87 -27.90 20.58
C VAL A 190 6.14 -28.02 19.25
N ALA A 191 6.76 -27.66 18.14
CA ALA A 191 6.21 -27.84 16.80
C ALA A 191 7.31 -28.14 15.78
N ILE A 192 6.98 -29.00 14.82
CA ILE A 192 7.79 -29.32 13.63
C ILE A 192 6.82 -29.33 12.45
N GLU A 193 7.04 -28.44 11.47
CA GLU A 193 6.19 -28.32 10.30
C GLU A 193 7.03 -28.33 9.02
N ASN A 194 6.43 -28.76 7.92
CA ASN A 194 7.01 -28.63 6.58
C ASN A 194 5.92 -28.07 5.66
N ARG A 195 5.95 -26.76 5.44
CA ARG A 195 4.96 -26.01 4.65
C ARG A 195 5.48 -25.83 3.23
N THR A 196 4.94 -26.57 2.32
CA THR A 196 5.42 -26.64 0.92
C THR A 196 4.76 -25.65 -0.02
N ASN A 197 3.84 -24.80 0.47
CA ASN A 197 3.22 -23.77 -0.35
C ASN A 197 4.26 -22.72 -0.78
N GLY A 198 4.10 -22.16 -1.97
CA GLY A 198 4.96 -21.06 -2.41
C GLY A 198 4.80 -19.83 -1.52
N LEU A 199 5.91 -19.19 -1.18
CA LEU A 199 6.02 -18.04 -0.28
C LEU A 199 5.66 -18.33 1.20
N ASP A 200 5.59 -19.61 1.60
CA ASP A 200 5.43 -20.05 2.98
C ASP A 200 6.80 -20.35 3.63
N TYR A 201 6.80 -20.84 4.87
CA TYR A 201 8.01 -21.08 5.67
C TYR A 201 8.89 -22.25 5.20
N GLY A 202 8.38 -23.18 4.37
CA GLY A 202 9.08 -24.44 4.14
C GLY A 202 9.23 -25.23 5.45
N GLY A 203 10.43 -25.71 5.77
CA GLY A 203 10.72 -26.34 7.05
C GLY A 203 10.69 -25.34 8.20
N MET A 204 9.97 -25.67 9.30
CA MET A 204 9.81 -24.81 10.47
C MET A 204 9.91 -25.59 11.77
N ILE A 205 10.59 -25.02 12.77
CA ILE A 205 10.65 -25.52 14.15
C ILE A 205 10.26 -24.40 15.11
N ILE A 206 9.49 -24.74 16.16
CA ILE A 206 9.21 -23.86 17.30
C ILE A 206 9.82 -24.47 18.56
N LEU A 207 10.65 -23.68 19.25
CA LEU A 207 11.18 -24.01 20.56
C LEU A 207 10.44 -23.24 21.66
N LYS A 208 10.11 -23.94 22.74
CA LYS A 208 9.59 -23.39 23.99
C LYS A 208 10.74 -23.17 24.96
N HIS A 209 10.83 -21.98 25.50
CA HIS A 209 11.84 -21.56 26.48
C HIS A 209 11.23 -21.25 27.82
N LYS A 210 12.07 -21.24 28.87
CA LYS A 210 11.69 -20.81 30.22
C LYS A 210 12.67 -19.77 30.74
N THR A 211 12.15 -18.73 31.36
CA THR A 211 12.93 -17.78 32.15
C THR A 211 13.33 -18.40 33.51
N ASP A 212 14.17 -17.71 34.28
CA ASP A 212 14.56 -18.12 35.64
C ASP A 212 13.34 -18.21 36.60
N ASP A 213 12.31 -17.40 36.33
CA ASP A 213 11.04 -17.40 37.08
C ASP A 213 10.01 -18.40 36.53
N ASN A 214 10.40 -19.27 35.59
CA ASN A 214 9.57 -20.24 34.90
C ASN A 214 8.48 -19.63 33.98
N ASP A 215 8.57 -18.37 33.63
CA ASP A 215 7.74 -17.82 32.57
C ASP A 215 8.10 -18.45 31.22
N ILE A 216 7.10 -18.62 30.35
CA ILE A 216 7.25 -19.34 29.11
C ILE A 216 7.19 -18.34 27.95
N PHE A 217 8.11 -18.50 26.98
CA PHE A 217 8.05 -17.86 25.69
C PHE A 217 8.60 -18.81 24.62
N TYR A 218 8.52 -18.41 23.37
CA TYR A 218 8.79 -19.29 22.24
C TYR A 218 9.67 -18.59 21.21
N SER A 219 10.46 -19.38 20.45
CA SER A 219 11.16 -18.95 19.25
C SER A 219 10.80 -19.81 18.05
N LEU A 220 10.60 -19.17 16.91
CA LEU A 220 10.32 -19.80 15.63
C LEU A 220 11.53 -19.67 14.73
N TYR A 221 11.85 -20.75 14.04
CA TYR A 221 12.90 -20.88 13.03
C TYR A 221 12.24 -21.34 11.73
N GLY A 222 12.15 -20.45 10.74
CA GLY A 222 11.56 -20.72 9.42
C GLY A 222 12.61 -20.90 8.33
N HIS A 223 12.17 -21.39 7.18
CA HIS A 223 12.97 -21.61 5.96
C HIS A 223 14.09 -22.64 6.12
N LEU A 224 13.86 -23.64 6.96
CA LEU A 224 14.82 -24.71 7.26
C LEU A 224 14.76 -25.82 6.20
N ASN A 225 15.86 -26.57 6.09
CA ASN A 225 15.87 -27.84 5.36
C ASN A 225 15.01 -28.88 6.11
N PRO A 226 13.94 -29.43 5.53
CA PRO A 226 12.98 -30.30 6.23
C PRO A 226 13.55 -31.65 6.68
N ASN A 227 14.79 -32.00 6.31
CA ASN A 227 15.45 -33.24 6.75
C ASN A 227 15.65 -33.33 8.27
N PHE A 228 15.56 -32.22 9.01
CA PHE A 228 15.58 -32.22 10.47
C PHE A 228 14.43 -33.04 11.06
N SER A 229 13.26 -33.10 10.41
CA SER A 229 12.12 -33.90 10.87
C SER A 229 12.40 -35.39 11.02
N LYS A 230 13.45 -35.90 10.36
CA LYS A 230 13.93 -37.28 10.52
C LYS A 230 14.72 -37.49 11.82
N ARG A 231 15.20 -36.43 12.46
CA ARG A 231 16.11 -36.46 13.65
C ARG A 231 15.49 -35.87 14.90
N HIS A 232 14.40 -35.14 14.76
CA HIS A 232 13.73 -34.42 15.84
C HIS A 232 12.27 -34.84 15.95
N ILE A 233 11.79 -34.85 17.19
CA ILE A 233 10.39 -35.11 17.56
C ILE A 233 9.95 -34.02 18.54
N VAL A 234 8.67 -33.72 18.57
CA VAL A 234 8.05 -32.85 19.57
C VAL A 234 8.35 -33.42 20.97
N GLY A 235 8.72 -32.55 21.91
CA GLY A 235 9.14 -32.88 23.26
C GLY A 235 10.67 -33.08 23.42
N LYS A 236 11.45 -33.12 22.33
CA LYS A 236 12.93 -33.20 22.42
C LYS A 236 13.49 -31.90 22.99
N LYS A 237 14.37 -32.03 23.97
CA LYS A 237 15.13 -30.91 24.56
C LYS A 237 16.35 -30.62 23.70
N ILE A 238 16.57 -29.34 23.43
CA ILE A 238 17.72 -28.80 22.71
C ILE A 238 18.50 -27.92 23.69
N LYS A 239 19.82 -28.10 23.74
CA LYS A 239 20.69 -27.34 24.62
C LYS A 239 21.15 -26.03 23.97
N LYS A 240 21.43 -25.03 24.78
CA LYS A 240 22.07 -23.79 24.36
C LYS A 240 23.37 -24.10 23.58
N GLY A 241 23.51 -23.52 22.39
CA GLY A 241 24.64 -23.75 21.49
C GLY A 241 24.59 -25.07 20.72
N GLU A 242 23.57 -25.92 20.90
CA GLU A 242 23.40 -27.15 20.13
C GLU A 242 22.96 -26.82 18.70
N GLN A 243 23.67 -27.39 17.69
CA GLN A 243 23.20 -27.40 16.31
C GLN A 243 21.99 -28.33 16.22
N PHE A 244 20.86 -27.82 15.74
CA PHE A 244 19.65 -28.63 15.64
C PHE A 244 19.03 -28.67 14.24
N CYS A 245 19.40 -27.76 13.34
CA CYS A 245 18.94 -27.76 11.96
C CYS A 245 19.95 -27.06 11.03
N VAL A 246 19.61 -26.95 9.74
CA VAL A 246 20.34 -26.19 8.74
C VAL A 246 19.35 -25.40 7.89
N LEU A 247 19.83 -24.37 7.20
CA LEU A 247 19.02 -23.59 6.26
C LEU A 247 18.56 -24.44 5.07
N GLY A 248 17.34 -24.22 4.62
CA GLY A 248 16.81 -24.81 3.40
C GLY A 248 17.30 -24.08 2.15
N ASP A 249 17.49 -24.82 1.07
CA ASP A 249 17.64 -24.23 -0.25
C ASP A 249 16.27 -23.78 -0.81
N ILE A 250 16.31 -23.08 -1.94
CA ILE A 250 15.14 -22.51 -2.59
C ILE A 250 14.05 -23.53 -2.96
N SER A 251 14.41 -24.81 -3.12
CA SER A 251 13.47 -25.87 -3.51
C SER A 251 12.59 -26.35 -2.35
N VAL A 252 13.02 -26.10 -1.11
CA VAL A 252 12.37 -26.63 0.11
C VAL A 252 11.95 -25.54 1.10
N ASN A 253 12.35 -24.29 0.89
CA ASN A 253 12.13 -23.18 1.84
C ASN A 253 10.96 -22.23 1.46
N GLY A 254 10.05 -22.67 0.60
CA GLY A 254 8.96 -21.82 0.09
C GLY A 254 9.31 -21.02 -1.16
N GLY A 255 10.48 -21.24 -1.77
CA GLY A 255 10.89 -20.56 -3.01
C GLY A 255 11.64 -19.25 -2.81
N TRP A 256 12.08 -18.98 -1.59
CA TRP A 256 12.87 -17.81 -1.22
C TRP A 256 14.39 -18.03 -1.41
N ALA A 257 15.14 -16.95 -1.60
CA ALA A 257 16.59 -17.02 -1.37
C ALA A 257 16.86 -17.55 0.05
N PRO A 258 17.92 -18.38 0.25
CA PRO A 258 18.15 -18.98 1.56
C PRO A 258 18.32 -17.96 2.67
N HIS A 259 17.53 -18.08 3.73
CA HIS A 259 17.60 -17.25 4.93
C HIS A 259 16.94 -17.96 6.11
N LEU A 260 17.25 -17.54 7.31
CA LEU A 260 16.54 -17.89 8.52
C LEU A 260 15.53 -16.79 8.83
N HIS A 261 14.24 -17.10 8.89
CA HIS A 261 13.26 -16.25 9.54
C HIS A 261 13.31 -16.57 11.04
N PHE A 262 13.76 -15.62 11.84
CA PHE A 262 13.83 -15.74 13.30
C PHE A 262 12.82 -14.84 13.97
N GLN A 263 11.88 -15.43 14.71
CA GLN A 263 10.80 -14.73 15.39
C GLN A 263 10.63 -15.25 16.81
N ILE A 264 10.19 -14.41 17.73
CA ILE A 264 9.78 -14.82 19.08
C ILE A 264 8.31 -14.53 19.30
N ALA A 265 7.68 -15.32 20.20
CA ALA A 265 6.34 -15.05 20.69
C ALA A 265 6.24 -15.30 22.18
N LEU A 266 5.48 -14.44 22.86
CA LEU A 266 5.26 -14.53 24.31
C LEU A 266 4.11 -15.49 24.65
N THR A 267 3.35 -15.92 23.66
CA THR A 267 2.26 -16.90 23.81
C THR A 267 2.05 -17.65 22.51
N THR A 268 1.56 -18.88 22.60
CA THR A 268 1.03 -19.65 21.47
C THR A 268 -0.50 -19.67 21.45
N ASN A 269 -1.15 -19.04 22.42
CA ASN A 269 -2.61 -19.00 22.48
C ASN A 269 -3.18 -18.34 21.22
N GLY A 270 -3.95 -19.13 20.47
CA GLY A 270 -4.52 -18.71 19.21
C GLY A 270 -3.54 -18.58 18.03
N LEU A 271 -2.27 -18.88 18.22
CA LEU A 271 -1.29 -19.03 17.15
C LEU A 271 -1.07 -20.50 16.82
N GLU A 272 -1.15 -21.37 17.81
CA GLU A 272 -0.83 -22.81 17.72
C GLU A 272 0.50 -23.03 16.96
N ASN A 273 0.44 -23.73 15.82
CA ASN A 273 1.59 -23.93 14.94
C ASN A 273 1.54 -23.00 13.70
N ASP A 274 0.57 -22.10 13.62
CA ASP A 274 0.38 -21.18 12.50
C ASP A 274 0.73 -19.74 12.89
N TRP A 275 1.99 -19.53 13.20
CA TRP A 275 2.47 -18.20 13.55
C TRP A 275 2.50 -17.29 12.33
N PRO A 276 1.87 -16.11 12.40
CA PRO A 276 1.99 -15.14 11.34
C PRO A 276 3.40 -14.54 11.34
N GLY A 277 4.17 -14.80 10.28
CA GLY A 277 5.44 -14.10 10.04
C GLY A 277 5.25 -12.66 9.56
N VAL A 278 4.01 -12.30 9.26
CA VAL A 278 3.62 -11.01 8.69
C VAL A 278 2.30 -10.54 9.30
N ALA A 279 2.26 -9.29 9.77
CA ALA A 279 1.06 -8.64 10.31
C ALA A 279 0.34 -7.76 9.29
N ASP A 280 -0.96 -7.57 9.51
CA ASP A 280 -1.68 -6.42 8.98
C ASP A 280 -1.17 -5.15 9.66
N PRO A 281 -0.90 -4.06 8.92
CA PRO A 281 -0.54 -2.77 9.51
C PRO A 281 -1.51 -2.27 10.59
N ASP A 282 -2.82 -2.53 10.45
CA ASP A 282 -3.82 -2.10 11.41
C ASP A 282 -3.76 -2.89 12.74
N ASP A 283 -3.16 -4.08 12.71
CA ASP A 283 -2.97 -4.95 13.86
C ASP A 283 -1.53 -4.95 14.39
N LEU A 284 -0.64 -4.16 13.82
CA LEU A 284 0.78 -4.21 14.11
C LEU A 284 1.09 -4.04 15.60
N GLU A 285 0.45 -3.08 16.27
CA GLU A 285 0.65 -2.85 17.69
C GLU A 285 0.27 -4.08 18.55
N PHE A 286 -0.78 -4.79 18.11
CA PHE A 286 -1.20 -6.04 18.75
C PHE A 286 -0.17 -7.15 18.56
N PHE A 287 0.30 -7.35 17.31
CA PHE A 287 1.30 -8.39 17.04
C PHE A 287 2.67 -8.08 17.65
N ASN A 288 3.07 -6.81 17.75
CA ASN A 288 4.30 -6.42 18.46
C ASN A 288 4.23 -6.72 19.97
N ALA A 289 3.05 -6.73 20.55
CA ALA A 289 2.89 -7.16 21.93
C ALA A 289 3.07 -8.68 22.10
N ILE A 290 2.60 -9.47 21.14
CA ILE A 290 2.73 -10.95 21.15
C ILE A 290 4.10 -11.40 20.64
N CYS A 291 4.56 -10.80 19.54
CA CYS A 291 5.79 -11.15 18.85
C CYS A 291 6.76 -9.95 18.89
N PRO A 292 7.44 -9.71 20.02
CA PRO A 292 8.35 -8.57 20.15
C PRO A 292 9.61 -8.76 19.33
N ASN A 293 10.36 -7.65 19.14
CA ASN A 293 11.64 -7.66 18.44
C ASN A 293 12.61 -8.70 19.04
N PRO A 294 13.09 -9.68 18.27
CA PRO A 294 13.99 -10.70 18.75
C PRO A 294 15.47 -10.26 18.83
N ALA A 295 15.79 -9.01 18.56
CA ALA A 295 17.15 -8.46 18.49
C ALA A 295 18.02 -8.79 19.70
N ALA A 296 17.46 -8.68 20.92
CA ALA A 296 18.19 -8.95 22.16
C ALA A 296 18.69 -10.40 22.24
N ILE A 297 17.93 -11.38 21.74
CA ILE A 297 18.35 -12.80 21.69
C ILE A 297 19.46 -13.02 20.65
N LEU A 298 19.45 -12.23 19.57
CA LEU A 298 20.48 -12.25 18.54
C LEU A 298 21.72 -11.41 18.91
N ASN A 299 21.77 -10.82 20.10
CA ASN A 299 22.82 -9.89 20.54
C ASN A 299 22.93 -8.63 19.67
N LEU A 300 21.85 -8.23 18.98
CA LEU A 300 21.80 -7.07 18.10
C LEU A 300 21.20 -5.85 18.81
N PRO A 301 21.67 -4.63 18.55
CA PRO A 301 20.98 -3.41 18.95
C PRO A 301 19.60 -3.34 18.29
N ASP A 302 18.57 -2.95 19.06
CA ASP A 302 17.20 -2.83 18.53
C ASP A 302 17.16 -1.85 17.37
N GLU A 303 17.82 -0.71 17.50
CA GLU A 303 17.89 0.36 16.49
C GLU A 303 18.54 -0.10 15.18
N LYS A 304 19.37 -1.15 15.21
CA LYS A 304 19.97 -1.70 14.00
C LYS A 304 18.97 -2.45 13.13
N VAL A 305 18.05 -3.18 13.74
CA VAL A 305 17.19 -4.15 13.05
C VAL A 305 15.68 -3.84 13.14
N ASN A 306 15.30 -2.80 13.88
CA ASN A 306 13.92 -2.34 13.91
C ASN A 306 13.70 -1.31 12.80
N PHE A 307 12.80 -1.61 11.86
CA PHE A 307 12.45 -0.66 10.81
C PHE A 307 11.70 0.55 11.40
N LEU A 308 12.13 1.72 11.02
CA LEU A 308 11.49 2.98 11.38
C LEU A 308 10.93 3.61 10.09
N PRO A 309 9.61 3.54 9.86
CA PRO A 309 9.01 4.13 8.68
C PRO A 309 9.15 5.66 8.71
N THR A 310 9.22 6.26 7.52
CA THR A 310 9.15 7.71 7.36
C THR A 310 7.89 8.25 8.03
N GLN A 311 8.07 9.21 8.94
CA GLN A 311 6.95 9.75 9.72
C GLN A 311 6.12 10.74 8.89
N LYS A 312 4.86 10.41 8.64
CA LYS A 312 3.90 11.25 7.89
C LYS A 312 3.82 12.67 8.46
N THR A 313 3.82 12.80 9.79
CA THR A 313 3.78 14.10 10.49
C THR A 313 5.02 14.95 10.22
N GLU A 314 6.20 14.35 10.13
CA GLU A 314 7.44 15.03 9.79
C GLU A 314 7.40 15.60 8.36
N ILE A 315 7.01 14.77 7.40
CA ILE A 315 6.86 15.19 6.00
C ILE A 315 5.80 16.30 5.87
N PHE A 316 4.69 16.17 6.59
CA PHE A 316 3.63 17.17 6.59
C PHE A 316 4.11 18.52 7.16
N ASN A 317 4.90 18.52 8.24
CA ASN A 317 5.48 19.73 8.82
C ASN A 317 6.50 20.38 7.88
N LYS A 318 7.43 19.60 7.31
CA LYS A 318 8.37 20.08 6.28
C LYS A 318 7.63 20.71 5.09
N ARG A 319 6.51 20.11 4.67
CA ARG A 319 5.68 20.66 3.62
C ARG A 319 5.07 22.02 4.00
N LYS A 320 4.56 22.16 5.23
CA LYS A 320 4.02 23.45 5.73
C LYS A 320 5.07 24.56 5.77
N GLU A 321 6.32 24.21 6.10
CA GLU A 321 7.43 25.15 6.17
C GLU A 321 7.94 25.58 4.79
N ASN A 322 7.99 24.65 3.83
CA ASN A 322 8.68 24.86 2.56
C ASN A 322 7.76 25.13 1.36
N PHE A 323 6.45 24.91 1.50
CA PHE A 323 5.48 25.17 0.45
C PHE A 323 4.53 26.30 0.81
N SER A 324 4.05 27.03 -0.20
CA SER A 324 3.10 28.11 0.01
C SER A 324 1.81 27.61 0.68
N GLY A 325 1.28 28.35 1.65
CA GLY A 325 0.09 27.98 2.43
C GLY A 325 -1.22 27.85 1.61
N ASN A 326 -1.24 28.39 0.37
CA ASN A 326 -2.36 28.21 -0.55
C ASN A 326 -2.28 26.88 -1.33
N LEU A 327 -1.17 26.15 -1.27
CA LEU A 327 -1.02 24.84 -1.87
C LEU A 327 -1.58 23.74 -0.95
N ARG A 328 -2.89 23.70 -0.82
CA ARG A 328 -3.58 22.78 0.09
C ARG A 328 -3.58 21.36 -0.44
N LEU A 329 -3.52 20.40 0.48
CA LEU A 329 -3.79 18.99 0.20
C LEU A 329 -5.31 18.76 0.09
N SER A 330 -5.69 17.71 -0.64
CA SER A 330 -7.11 17.40 -0.89
C SER A 330 -7.83 16.80 0.34
N TYR A 331 -7.08 16.34 1.34
CA TYR A 331 -7.60 15.65 2.53
C TYR A 331 -7.02 16.24 3.81
N ASP A 332 -7.80 16.23 4.88
CA ASP A 332 -7.38 16.68 6.22
C ASP A 332 -6.33 15.72 6.82
N ASP A 333 -6.51 14.40 6.60
CA ASP A 333 -5.50 13.38 6.86
C ASP A 333 -4.90 12.87 5.54
N PRO A 334 -3.81 13.49 5.05
CA PRO A 334 -3.25 13.15 3.74
C PRO A 334 -2.59 11.77 3.76
N ILE A 335 -2.84 10.99 2.71
CA ILE A 335 -2.20 9.69 2.50
C ILE A 335 -0.80 9.94 1.92
N MET A 336 0.19 9.17 2.40
CA MET A 336 1.56 9.20 1.89
C MET A 336 1.78 7.99 0.98
N PHE A 337 1.92 8.22 -0.33
CA PHE A 337 2.11 7.16 -1.31
C PHE A 337 3.58 7.02 -1.70
N PHE A 338 4.09 5.77 -1.69
CA PHE A 338 5.43 5.45 -2.16
C PHE A 338 5.47 4.70 -3.48
N ARG A 339 4.41 3.97 -3.82
CA ARG A 339 4.39 3.18 -5.06
C ARG A 339 3.06 3.31 -5.80
N GLY A 340 3.14 3.13 -7.11
CA GLY A 340 1.99 3.00 -7.97
C GLY A 340 2.15 1.83 -8.94
N TRP A 341 1.05 1.19 -9.30
CA TRP A 341 1.01 0.11 -10.29
C TRP A 341 -0.32 0.10 -11.02
N LYS A 342 -0.31 0.34 -12.33
CA LYS A 342 -1.53 0.44 -13.14
C LYS A 342 -2.53 1.43 -12.52
N THR A 343 -3.65 0.93 -12.01
CA THR A 343 -4.74 1.72 -11.41
C THR A 343 -4.68 1.76 -9.88
N HIS A 344 -3.58 1.35 -9.27
CA HIS A 344 -3.45 1.31 -7.81
C HIS A 344 -2.26 2.11 -7.31
N LEU A 345 -2.45 2.72 -6.14
CA LEU A 345 -1.42 3.36 -5.34
C LEU A 345 -1.20 2.56 -4.04
N PHE A 346 -0.01 2.66 -3.47
CA PHE A 346 0.36 1.96 -2.23
C PHE A 346 0.97 2.95 -1.25
N ASP A 347 0.43 2.96 -0.02
CA ASP A 347 0.93 3.80 1.06
C ASP A 347 2.20 3.22 1.70
N GLU A 348 2.71 3.89 2.73
CA GLU A 348 3.90 3.51 3.50
C GLU A 348 3.79 2.14 4.18
N TRP A 349 2.59 1.64 4.35
CA TRP A 349 2.30 0.34 4.95
C TRP A 349 1.98 -0.75 3.92
N GLY A 350 1.93 -0.41 2.63
CA GLY A 350 1.57 -1.33 1.55
C GLY A 350 0.07 -1.56 1.38
N ARG A 351 -0.78 -0.77 2.01
CA ARG A 351 -2.21 -0.76 1.72
C ARG A 351 -2.42 -0.28 0.29
N SER A 352 -3.30 -0.96 -0.43
CA SER A 352 -3.58 -0.64 -1.83
C SER A 352 -4.84 0.20 -1.96
N TYR A 353 -4.77 1.24 -2.77
CA TYR A 353 -5.87 2.16 -3.07
C TYR A 353 -6.16 2.11 -4.57
N LEU A 354 -7.43 1.95 -4.96
CA LEU A 354 -7.83 2.13 -6.34
C LEU A 354 -7.80 3.63 -6.66
N ASP A 355 -6.95 4.00 -7.61
CA ASP A 355 -6.84 5.38 -8.07
C ASP A 355 -7.96 5.70 -9.06
N ALA A 356 -9.03 6.28 -8.56
CA ALA A 356 -10.14 6.81 -9.35
C ALA A 356 -10.11 8.34 -9.45
N TYR A 357 -8.99 8.96 -9.09
CA TYR A 357 -8.84 10.41 -8.99
C TYR A 357 -7.80 11.00 -9.97
N ASN A 358 -6.63 10.37 -10.09
CA ASN A 358 -5.55 10.90 -10.91
C ASN A 358 -5.79 10.65 -12.41
N ASN A 359 -5.85 11.72 -13.19
CA ASN A 359 -6.01 11.67 -14.65
C ASN A 359 -4.68 11.81 -15.43
N VAL A 360 -3.57 12.08 -14.76
CA VAL A 360 -2.26 12.29 -15.39
C VAL A 360 -1.65 11.00 -15.95
N PRO A 361 -1.61 9.86 -15.22
CA PRO A 361 -1.05 8.62 -15.75
C PRO A 361 -2.05 7.86 -16.63
N HIS A 362 -2.30 8.34 -17.85
CA HIS A 362 -3.30 7.79 -18.79
C HIS A 362 -3.17 6.27 -19.05
N VAL A 363 -1.96 5.73 -18.98
CA VAL A 363 -1.69 4.29 -19.14
C VAL A 363 -1.49 3.57 -17.80
N GLY A 364 -1.78 4.26 -16.71
CA GLY A 364 -1.58 3.78 -15.34
C GLY A 364 -0.18 4.05 -14.79
N HIS A 365 -0.08 3.90 -13.47
CA HIS A 365 1.16 4.11 -12.72
C HIS A 365 2.22 3.07 -13.09
N SER A 366 3.47 3.49 -13.15
CA SER A 366 4.67 2.64 -13.34
C SER A 366 4.57 1.68 -14.52
N HIS A 367 4.01 2.14 -15.66
CA HIS A 367 3.83 1.28 -16.82
C HIS A 367 5.17 0.68 -17.30
N PRO A 368 5.35 -0.66 -17.35
CA PRO A 368 6.65 -1.30 -17.54
C PRO A 368 7.38 -0.88 -18.82
N ARG A 369 6.64 -0.77 -19.94
CA ARG A 369 7.24 -0.34 -21.24
C ARG A 369 7.74 1.10 -21.18
N ILE A 370 6.95 2.01 -20.58
CA ILE A 370 7.35 3.43 -20.48
C ILE A 370 8.58 3.55 -19.57
N ARG A 371 8.55 2.90 -18.40
CA ARG A 371 9.69 2.90 -17.47
C ARG A 371 10.96 2.38 -18.14
N LYS A 372 10.87 1.25 -18.85
CA LYS A 372 12.01 0.66 -19.57
C LYS A 372 12.58 1.63 -20.59
N VAL A 373 11.74 2.16 -21.49
CA VAL A 373 12.18 3.06 -22.56
C VAL A 373 12.75 4.36 -22.01
N ALA A 374 12.13 4.94 -20.97
CA ALA A 374 12.63 6.14 -20.32
C ALA A 374 14.00 5.90 -19.68
N SER A 375 14.18 4.79 -18.93
CA SER A 375 15.44 4.43 -18.33
C SER A 375 16.55 4.19 -19.35
N GLU A 376 16.24 3.50 -20.45
CA GLU A 376 17.20 3.26 -21.53
C GLU A 376 17.59 4.57 -22.26
N GLN A 377 16.65 5.49 -22.45
CA GLN A 377 16.94 6.79 -23.07
C GLN A 377 17.78 7.68 -22.18
N LEU A 378 17.48 7.74 -20.88
CA LEU A 378 18.25 8.52 -19.91
C LEU A 378 19.71 8.05 -19.78
N LYS A 379 19.99 6.74 -19.97
CA LYS A 379 21.35 6.21 -20.01
C LYS A 379 22.15 6.65 -21.24
N LYS A 380 21.47 7.04 -22.34
CA LYS A 380 22.09 7.40 -23.62
C LYS A 380 22.26 8.90 -23.78
N LEU A 381 21.13 9.61 -23.70
CA LEU A 381 21.10 11.05 -23.97
C LEU A 381 19.83 11.67 -23.39
N ASN A 382 20.01 12.73 -22.61
CA ASN A 382 18.98 13.68 -22.22
C ASN A 382 19.47 15.09 -22.57
N SER A 383 18.91 15.67 -23.65
CA SER A 383 19.32 16.98 -24.17
C SER A 383 18.12 17.78 -24.67
N ASN A 384 18.38 19.01 -25.13
CA ASN A 384 17.35 19.92 -25.65
C ASN A 384 17.16 19.80 -27.17
N THR A 385 16.22 20.60 -27.72
CA THR A 385 15.83 20.60 -29.16
C THR A 385 16.83 21.29 -30.08
N ARG A 386 17.97 21.76 -29.60
CA ARG A 386 19.01 22.38 -30.45
C ARG A 386 19.73 21.38 -31.34
N TYR A 387 19.65 20.11 -31.04
CA TYR A 387 20.31 19.05 -31.78
C TYR A 387 19.26 18.12 -32.44
N LEU A 388 19.60 17.59 -33.59
CA LEU A 388 18.74 16.63 -34.26
C LEU A 388 18.72 15.30 -33.50
N HIS A 389 17.53 14.77 -33.28
CA HIS A 389 17.33 13.44 -32.77
C HIS A 389 16.10 12.78 -33.41
N PRO A 390 16.19 11.53 -33.88
CA PRO A 390 15.10 10.90 -34.65
C PRO A 390 13.81 10.78 -33.83
N ASN A 391 13.88 10.57 -32.52
CA ASN A 391 12.69 10.39 -31.66
C ASN A 391 11.78 11.62 -31.66
N GLN A 392 12.32 12.84 -31.80
CA GLN A 392 11.51 14.05 -31.82
C GLN A 392 10.62 14.09 -33.09
N SER A 393 11.23 13.87 -34.26
CA SER A 393 10.51 13.85 -35.54
C SER A 393 9.52 12.68 -35.62
N ASN A 394 9.93 11.49 -35.17
CA ASN A 394 9.06 10.31 -35.15
C ASN A 394 7.84 10.51 -34.24
N LEU A 395 8.01 11.18 -33.09
CA LEU A 395 6.90 11.51 -32.20
C LEU A 395 5.94 12.50 -32.87
N ALA A 396 6.46 13.58 -33.48
CA ALA A 396 5.65 14.56 -34.18
C ALA A 396 4.84 13.89 -35.30
N GLU A 397 5.49 13.09 -36.14
CA GLU A 397 4.85 12.35 -37.25
C GLU A 397 3.77 11.39 -36.71
N SER A 398 4.06 10.65 -35.66
CA SER A 398 3.11 9.74 -35.02
C SER A 398 1.87 10.44 -34.47
N ILE A 399 2.01 11.64 -33.89
CA ILE A 399 0.89 12.45 -33.42
C ILE A 399 0.09 12.99 -34.59
N LEU A 400 0.75 13.62 -35.59
CA LEU A 400 0.10 14.21 -36.73
C LEU A 400 -0.67 13.19 -37.58
N SER A 401 -0.17 11.94 -37.66
CA SER A 401 -0.87 10.86 -38.37
C SER A 401 -2.22 10.46 -37.75
N LYS A 402 -2.53 10.91 -36.53
CA LYS A 402 -3.81 10.66 -35.83
C LYS A 402 -4.77 11.85 -35.93
N LEU A 403 -4.33 12.95 -36.49
CA LEU A 403 -5.10 14.18 -36.64
C LEU A 403 -5.58 14.34 -38.07
N PRO A 404 -6.60 15.20 -38.32
CA PRO A 404 -6.99 15.58 -39.69
C PRO A 404 -5.83 16.13 -40.50
N GLU A 405 -5.84 15.92 -41.81
CA GLU A 405 -4.72 16.23 -42.72
C GLU A 405 -4.28 17.70 -42.76
N ASN A 406 -5.13 18.62 -42.33
CA ASN A 406 -4.81 20.05 -42.25
C ASN A 406 -3.85 20.38 -41.10
N PHE A 407 -3.68 19.48 -40.10
CA PHE A 407 -2.67 19.63 -39.04
C PHE A 407 -1.32 19.14 -39.54
N LYS A 408 -0.37 20.05 -39.71
CA LYS A 408 0.95 19.76 -40.29
C LYS A 408 2.12 20.01 -39.36
N VAL A 409 1.90 20.69 -38.23
CA VAL A 409 2.97 21.14 -37.32
C VAL A 409 2.60 20.83 -35.86
N CYS A 410 3.58 20.35 -35.10
CA CYS A 410 3.48 20.18 -33.64
C CYS A 410 4.41 21.16 -32.90
N PHE A 411 3.93 21.73 -31.82
CA PHE A 411 4.76 22.42 -30.84
C PHE A 411 4.80 21.60 -29.56
N PHE A 412 6.00 21.26 -29.08
CA PHE A 412 6.19 20.57 -27.78
C PHE A 412 6.59 21.58 -26.73
N VAL A 413 5.88 21.57 -25.61
CA VAL A 413 6.07 22.45 -24.45
C VAL A 413 6.05 21.62 -23.16
N ASN A 414 6.32 22.25 -22.00
CA ASN A 414 6.49 21.50 -20.75
C ASN A 414 5.20 21.32 -19.95
N SER A 415 4.13 22.03 -20.30
CA SER A 415 2.85 21.96 -19.57
C SER A 415 1.66 22.33 -20.43
N GLY A 416 0.45 21.94 -20.01
CA GLY A 416 -0.79 22.41 -20.62
C GLY A 416 -0.96 23.94 -20.51
N SER A 417 -0.48 24.57 -19.44
CA SER A 417 -0.46 26.03 -19.29
C SER A 417 0.35 26.70 -20.40
N GLU A 418 1.56 26.19 -20.67
CA GLU A 418 2.40 26.70 -21.76
C GLU A 418 1.78 26.43 -23.15
N ALA A 419 1.14 25.26 -23.33
CA ALA A 419 0.48 24.94 -24.59
C ALA A 419 -0.68 25.90 -24.89
N ASN A 420 -1.53 26.16 -23.90
CA ASN A 420 -2.64 27.11 -24.03
C ASN A 420 -2.15 28.56 -24.21
N GLU A 421 -1.12 28.97 -23.45
CA GLU A 421 -0.50 30.29 -23.64
C GLU A 421 0.05 30.49 -25.06
N LEU A 422 0.74 29.48 -25.60
CA LEU A 422 1.25 29.50 -26.96
C LEU A 422 0.09 29.55 -27.99
N ALA A 423 -0.96 28.77 -27.79
CA ALA A 423 -2.15 28.77 -28.68
C ALA A 423 -2.83 30.14 -28.68
N ILE A 424 -3.01 30.77 -27.53
CA ILE A 424 -3.56 32.14 -27.43
C ILE A 424 -2.68 33.14 -28.20
N ARG A 425 -1.37 33.07 -28.02
CA ARG A 425 -0.42 33.97 -28.72
C ARG A 425 -0.48 33.78 -30.22
N LEU A 426 -0.50 32.54 -30.72
CA LEU A 426 -0.61 32.23 -32.14
C LEU A 426 -1.93 32.74 -32.74
N ALA A 427 -3.04 32.51 -32.03
CA ALA A 427 -4.36 32.97 -32.45
C ALA A 427 -4.41 34.52 -32.54
N ARG A 428 -3.91 35.22 -31.54
CA ARG A 428 -3.84 36.69 -31.49
C ARG A 428 -2.96 37.24 -32.60
N GLU A 429 -1.80 36.64 -32.85
CA GLU A 429 -0.91 37.06 -33.94
C GLU A 429 -1.55 36.85 -35.31
N TYR A 430 -2.20 35.72 -35.53
CA TYR A 430 -2.87 35.41 -36.77
C TYR A 430 -4.08 36.33 -37.07
N THR A 431 -4.95 36.52 -36.08
CA THR A 431 -6.20 37.27 -36.24
C THR A 431 -6.03 38.77 -36.05
N LYS A 432 -4.94 39.23 -35.47
CA LYS A 432 -4.75 40.60 -34.98
C LYS A 432 -5.91 41.06 -34.08
N ALA A 433 -6.48 40.15 -33.31
CA ALA A 433 -7.60 40.35 -32.43
C ALA A 433 -7.27 39.85 -31.01
N ARG A 434 -8.09 40.26 -30.01
CA ARG A 434 -7.88 39.89 -28.61
C ARG A 434 -9.05 39.16 -27.99
N GLY A 435 -10.27 39.35 -28.50
CA GLY A 435 -11.49 38.80 -27.89
C GLY A 435 -11.53 37.28 -27.95
N MET A 436 -11.82 36.63 -26.82
CA MET A 436 -11.95 35.17 -26.71
C MET A 436 -13.33 34.80 -26.22
N ILE A 437 -13.76 33.59 -26.55
CA ILE A 437 -14.96 32.97 -26.00
C ILE A 437 -14.52 31.65 -25.36
N THR A 438 -15.07 31.33 -24.20
CA THR A 438 -14.86 30.04 -23.52
C THR A 438 -16.11 29.60 -22.76
N THR A 439 -16.09 28.40 -22.21
CA THR A 439 -17.19 27.89 -21.37
C THR A 439 -17.06 28.39 -19.92
N ASP A 440 -18.18 28.46 -19.23
CA ASP A 440 -18.31 29.03 -17.87
C ASP A 440 -17.63 28.19 -16.77
N HIS A 441 -17.15 27.00 -17.06
CA HIS A 441 -16.48 26.09 -16.12
C HIS A 441 -15.06 25.64 -16.53
N GLY A 442 -14.49 26.19 -17.60
CA GLY A 442 -13.18 25.79 -18.13
C GLY A 442 -12.01 26.13 -17.20
N TYR A 443 -10.95 25.28 -17.24
CA TYR A 443 -9.65 25.55 -16.66
C TYR A 443 -8.54 25.30 -17.65
N PHE A 444 -7.73 26.31 -17.94
CA PHE A 444 -6.75 26.26 -19.03
C PHE A 444 -5.29 26.42 -18.58
N GLY A 445 -5.05 26.62 -17.30
CA GLY A 445 -3.70 26.68 -16.73
C GLY A 445 -3.45 27.85 -15.79
N ASN A 446 -2.19 28.02 -15.38
CA ASN A 446 -1.74 28.99 -14.37
C ASN A 446 -0.90 30.15 -14.90
N THR A 447 -0.65 30.22 -16.22
CA THR A 447 -0.04 31.42 -16.83
C THR A 447 -1.09 32.53 -16.90
N THR A 448 -0.66 33.80 -17.02
CA THR A 448 -1.58 34.95 -17.00
C THR A 448 -2.70 34.82 -18.03
N GLY A 449 -2.36 34.49 -19.30
CA GLY A 449 -3.39 34.33 -20.33
C GLY A 449 -4.28 33.11 -20.13
N ALA A 450 -3.73 31.99 -19.63
CA ALA A 450 -4.51 30.78 -19.37
C ALA A 450 -5.43 30.93 -18.15
N ILE A 451 -5.01 31.64 -17.09
CA ILE A 451 -5.84 31.89 -15.92
C ILE A 451 -6.99 32.85 -16.24
N ASP A 452 -6.75 33.85 -17.08
CA ASP A 452 -7.77 34.79 -17.56
C ASP A 452 -8.90 34.11 -18.35
N LEU A 453 -8.62 32.95 -18.98
CA LEU A 453 -9.62 32.12 -19.66
C LEU A 453 -10.31 31.12 -18.72
N SER A 454 -9.79 30.94 -17.50
CA SER A 454 -10.24 29.87 -16.61
C SER A 454 -11.39 30.36 -15.70
N ALA A 455 -12.63 30.27 -16.17
CA ALA A 455 -13.82 30.66 -15.41
C ALA A 455 -13.92 29.96 -14.06
N TYR A 456 -13.49 28.70 -13.98
CA TYR A 456 -13.34 27.93 -12.74
C TYR A 456 -12.50 28.67 -11.68
N LYS A 457 -11.55 29.52 -12.06
CA LYS A 457 -10.66 30.25 -11.15
C LYS A 457 -11.16 31.66 -10.85
N PHE A 458 -11.42 32.46 -11.88
CA PHE A 458 -11.74 33.87 -11.67
C PHE A 458 -13.14 34.12 -11.11
N ASN A 459 -14.07 33.15 -11.23
CA ASN A 459 -15.41 33.21 -10.63
C ASN A 459 -15.46 32.75 -9.15
N LYS A 460 -14.36 32.18 -8.62
CA LYS A 460 -14.31 31.73 -7.21
C LYS A 460 -13.91 32.86 -6.25
N PRO A 461 -14.17 32.70 -4.94
CA PRO A 461 -13.69 33.64 -3.93
C PRO A 461 -12.17 33.88 -4.06
N GLY A 462 -11.76 35.15 -4.14
CA GLY A 462 -10.37 35.55 -4.39
C GLY A 462 -9.96 35.61 -5.86
N GLY A 463 -10.86 35.29 -6.79
CA GLY A 463 -10.67 35.51 -8.22
C GLY A 463 -10.78 37.00 -8.59
N VAL A 464 -10.15 37.39 -9.71
CA VAL A 464 -10.10 38.77 -10.19
C VAL A 464 -11.29 39.15 -11.08
N GLY A 465 -12.21 38.23 -11.33
CA GLY A 465 -13.34 38.41 -12.22
C GLY A 465 -13.00 38.17 -13.70
N GLN A 466 -14.03 38.24 -14.53
CA GLN A 466 -13.93 38.02 -15.96
C GLN A 466 -13.28 39.22 -16.65
N PRO A 467 -12.23 39.01 -17.50
CA PRO A 467 -11.62 40.07 -18.30
C PRO A 467 -12.58 40.65 -19.36
N ASP A 468 -12.43 41.93 -19.71
CA ASP A 468 -13.27 42.62 -20.70
C ASP A 468 -13.24 42.00 -22.12
N TRP A 469 -12.13 41.36 -22.44
CA TRP A 469 -11.91 40.72 -23.74
C TRP A 469 -12.41 39.28 -23.82
N LEU A 470 -13.03 38.77 -22.75
CA LEU A 470 -13.54 37.40 -22.65
C LEU A 470 -15.06 37.40 -22.58
N GLU A 471 -15.72 36.52 -23.33
CA GLU A 471 -17.11 36.15 -23.17
C GLU A 471 -17.24 34.69 -22.76
N LEU A 472 -18.24 34.43 -21.91
CA LEU A 472 -18.57 33.08 -21.45
C LEU A 472 -19.83 32.58 -22.15
N VAL A 473 -19.82 31.29 -22.48
CA VAL A 473 -20.99 30.54 -22.88
C VAL A 473 -21.21 29.39 -21.90
N GLU A 474 -22.45 28.98 -21.74
CA GLU A 474 -22.79 27.88 -20.86
C GLU A 474 -22.17 26.57 -21.37
N ILE A 475 -21.60 25.77 -20.47
CA ILE A 475 -21.13 24.43 -20.80
C ILE A 475 -22.32 23.58 -21.28
N PRO A 476 -22.23 22.82 -22.38
CA PRO A 476 -23.38 22.12 -22.95
C PRO A 476 -23.75 20.86 -22.14
N ASP A 477 -24.24 21.08 -20.92
CA ASP A 477 -24.78 20.04 -20.02
C ASP A 477 -26.29 19.87 -20.24
N ASP A 478 -26.69 18.83 -20.96
CA ASP A 478 -28.08 18.53 -21.28
C ASP A 478 -28.88 17.97 -20.09
N TYR A 479 -28.22 17.70 -18.96
CA TYR A 479 -28.85 17.25 -17.71
C TYR A 479 -29.10 18.38 -16.72
N ARG A 480 -28.09 19.18 -16.39
CA ARG A 480 -28.17 20.28 -15.43
C ARG A 480 -28.33 21.65 -16.10
N GLY A 481 -27.78 21.83 -17.29
CA GLY A 481 -27.78 23.12 -18.03
C GLY A 481 -29.16 23.62 -18.44
N THR A 482 -29.18 24.78 -19.09
CA THR A 482 -30.42 25.49 -19.48
C THR A 482 -31.24 24.67 -20.48
N TYR A 483 -30.61 24.00 -21.43
CA TYR A 483 -31.27 23.19 -22.45
C TYR A 483 -31.15 21.70 -22.13
N LYS A 484 -32.32 21.00 -22.17
CA LYS A 484 -32.43 19.63 -21.68
C LYS A 484 -32.40 18.59 -22.79
N ARG A 485 -31.97 17.37 -22.45
CA ARG A 485 -31.83 16.18 -23.34
C ARG A 485 -33.12 15.86 -24.14
N GLY A 486 -34.29 16.19 -23.62
CA GLY A 486 -35.56 15.98 -24.32
C GLY A 486 -35.86 16.98 -25.47
N ASP A 487 -35.09 18.05 -25.62
CA ASP A 487 -35.22 19.01 -26.70
C ASP A 487 -34.33 18.55 -27.89
N PRO A 488 -34.93 18.21 -29.05
CA PRO A 488 -34.16 17.77 -30.22
C PRO A 488 -33.16 18.82 -30.74
N ARG A 489 -33.37 20.12 -30.42
CA ARG A 489 -32.44 21.20 -30.77
C ARG A 489 -31.56 21.66 -29.61
N CYS A 490 -31.41 20.86 -28.61
CA CYS A 490 -30.60 21.18 -27.43
C CYS A 490 -29.19 21.67 -27.80
N GLY A 491 -28.47 20.90 -28.64
CA GLY A 491 -27.13 21.25 -29.11
C GLY A 491 -27.08 22.56 -29.90
N GLU A 492 -28.06 22.80 -30.80
CA GLU A 492 -28.17 24.05 -31.56
C GLU A 492 -28.35 25.26 -30.68
N LYS A 493 -29.19 25.11 -29.61
CA LYS A 493 -29.42 26.17 -28.64
C LYS A 493 -28.19 26.52 -27.84
N PHE A 494 -27.41 25.53 -27.38
CA PHE A 494 -26.12 25.78 -26.73
C PHE A 494 -25.15 26.47 -27.73
N ALA A 495 -25.06 25.99 -28.97
CA ALA A 495 -24.20 26.57 -29.96
C ALA A 495 -24.59 28.01 -30.34
N SER A 496 -25.88 28.36 -30.29
CA SER A 496 -26.35 29.72 -30.59
C SER A 496 -25.87 30.78 -29.61
N GLN A 497 -25.49 30.38 -28.38
CA GLN A 497 -24.88 31.28 -27.38
C GLN A 497 -23.55 31.87 -27.90
N ILE A 498 -22.82 31.17 -28.77
CA ILE A 498 -21.56 31.66 -29.39
C ILE A 498 -21.86 32.91 -30.21
N SER A 499 -22.97 32.92 -30.99
CA SER A 499 -23.35 34.08 -31.79
C SER A 499 -23.62 35.30 -30.91
N GLN A 500 -24.31 35.10 -29.77
CA GLN A 500 -24.58 36.20 -28.84
C GLN A 500 -23.27 36.69 -28.17
N ALA A 501 -22.34 35.77 -27.82
CA ALA A 501 -21.03 36.14 -27.27
C ALA A 501 -20.20 36.96 -28.26
N ILE A 502 -20.29 36.68 -29.57
CA ILE A 502 -19.64 37.48 -30.61
C ILE A 502 -20.21 38.91 -30.66
N GLU A 503 -21.53 39.08 -30.57
CA GLU A 503 -22.15 40.41 -30.56
C GLU A 503 -21.77 41.17 -29.28
N ASN A 504 -21.69 40.49 -28.15
CA ASN A 504 -21.24 41.09 -26.89
C ASN A 504 -19.80 41.60 -27.01
N LEU A 505 -18.88 40.81 -27.56
CA LEU A 505 -17.49 41.24 -27.84
C LEU A 505 -17.46 42.48 -28.75
N LYS A 506 -18.26 42.50 -29.82
CA LYS A 506 -18.35 43.64 -30.74
C LYS A 506 -18.84 44.91 -29.99
N SER A 507 -19.83 44.79 -29.13
CA SER A 507 -20.34 45.91 -28.32
C SER A 507 -19.30 46.51 -27.41
N LYS A 508 -18.31 45.69 -26.96
CA LYS A 508 -17.15 46.07 -26.18
C LYS A 508 -15.95 46.54 -27.04
N ASN A 509 -16.16 46.72 -28.33
CA ASN A 509 -15.10 47.02 -29.32
C ASN A 509 -13.96 46.00 -29.32
N GLN A 510 -14.29 44.72 -29.05
CA GLN A 510 -13.37 43.58 -29.06
C GLN A 510 -13.62 42.76 -30.32
N LYS A 511 -12.59 42.56 -31.15
CA LYS A 511 -12.64 41.65 -32.29
C LYS A 511 -12.38 40.22 -31.83
N LEU A 512 -13.18 39.25 -32.30
CA LEU A 512 -13.01 37.83 -31.99
C LEU A 512 -11.66 37.29 -32.45
N CYS A 513 -10.92 36.67 -31.55
CA CYS A 513 -9.68 35.95 -31.77
C CYS A 513 -9.93 34.44 -31.91
N GLY A 514 -10.72 33.87 -31.04
CA GLY A 514 -10.99 32.44 -31.04
C GLY A 514 -11.94 31.96 -29.94
N PHE A 515 -12.31 30.70 -30.04
CA PHE A 515 -13.04 29.95 -29.02
C PHE A 515 -12.14 28.84 -28.47
N ILE A 516 -12.12 28.68 -27.17
CA ILE A 516 -11.39 27.61 -26.48
C ILE A 516 -12.32 26.90 -25.48
N ALA A 517 -12.28 25.58 -25.49
CA ALA A 517 -13.05 24.75 -24.54
C ALA A 517 -12.31 23.43 -24.27
N GLU A 518 -12.65 22.81 -23.13
CA GLU A 518 -12.23 21.44 -22.84
C GLU A 518 -13.05 20.45 -23.67
N THR A 519 -12.41 19.41 -24.22
CA THR A 519 -13.10 18.36 -24.99
C THR A 519 -13.84 17.37 -24.06
N PHE A 520 -13.42 17.27 -22.79
CA PHE A 520 -14.05 16.51 -21.71
C PHE A 520 -14.18 17.41 -20.49
N PRO A 521 -15.20 18.27 -20.48
CA PRO A 521 -15.38 19.21 -19.38
C PRO A 521 -15.70 18.48 -18.08
N SER A 522 -15.04 18.90 -17.00
CA SER A 522 -15.37 18.46 -15.63
C SER A 522 -16.53 19.31 -15.10
N VAL A 523 -17.70 18.71 -14.92
CA VAL A 523 -18.93 19.40 -14.47
C VAL A 523 -19.38 18.87 -13.13
#